data_b402262d945de6d2d495d9eada791728
#
_entry.id   b402262d945de6d2d495d9eada791728
#
_cell.length_a   1.000
_cell.length_b   1.000
_cell.length_c   1.000
_cell.angle_alpha   90.00
_cell.angle_beta   90.00
_cell.angle_gamma   90.00
#
_symmetry.space_group_name_H-M   'P 1'
#
loop_
_entity.id
_entity.type
_entity.pdbx_description
1 polymer ?
#
loop_
_entity_poly.entity_id
_entity_poly.type
_entity_poly.pdbx_seq_one_letter_code
_entity_poly.pdbx_strand_id
1 'polypeptide(L)'
;MAKQPLYFTIHGHFYQPPRENPWTGEIENQPSATPFHDWNDRIAAQCYSPNAASRILSGSGRIQDIVNNYEYMSFNFGPTLIGWIRTHLPETYRRIQEADAKSVERLGHGNSIAQVYNHIIMPLASKEDRITQIRWGIRDFETHFGRKPEAMWLAETAINMDVVVDLIREGIQFTILSPTQAESFRPLTGGNWKPCENTDIDTTRPYRIFPVDAEGKKICDGYLDVFFYNPWLSSAVGFEHLLRDANVFGKRIQDAFDPNREDAQLVSIGTDGESYGHHEPFGDMCAAWLFNRYAPEHEMVPVNFGWFREHFPPRFEVKLKNAYSEGCAWSCAHGVGRWYRDCGCSTGGGPGWNQKWRTPLRDAMNFLKKFADEVYLREFEKISKVEPWEARNRYIDV
;
A
#
# COMPACT_ATOMS: atom_id res chain seq x y z
N MET A 1 -1.39 33.40 14.54
CA MET A 1 -0.57 32.15 14.57
C MET A 1 0.14 32.03 13.24
N ALA A 2 1.34 31.45 13.18
CA ALA A 2 1.99 31.21 11.89
C ALA A 2 1.15 30.19 11.10
N LYS A 3 0.96 30.43 9.80
CA LYS A 3 0.25 29.51 8.91
C LYS A 3 0.99 28.18 8.90
N GLN A 4 0.29 27.07 9.11
CA GLN A 4 0.89 25.74 9.04
C GLN A 4 1.39 25.46 7.62
N PRO A 5 2.55 24.79 7.44
CA PRO A 5 3.00 24.34 6.14
C PRO A 5 1.98 23.38 5.48
N LEU A 6 1.99 23.36 4.16
CA LEU A 6 1.12 22.46 3.38
C LEU A 6 1.80 21.09 3.24
N TYR A 7 1.55 20.19 4.20
CA TYR A 7 2.16 18.84 4.18
C TYR A 7 1.46 17.93 3.19
N PHE A 8 2.22 17.26 2.34
CA PHE A 8 1.66 16.29 1.42
C PHE A 8 2.53 15.02 1.34
N THR A 9 1.92 13.92 0.93
CA THR A 9 2.61 12.67 0.64
C THR A 9 1.98 11.97 -0.56
N ILE A 10 2.81 11.31 -1.34
CA ILE A 10 2.40 10.41 -2.41
C ILE A 10 2.83 9.01 -1.99
N HIS A 11 1.91 8.05 -2.01
CA HIS A 11 2.21 6.64 -1.80
C HIS A 11 2.03 5.87 -3.08
N GLY A 12 3.10 5.23 -3.53
CA GLY A 12 3.10 4.30 -4.65
C GLY A 12 3.14 2.84 -4.16
N HIS A 13 2.12 2.08 -4.50
CA HIS A 13 2.09 0.63 -4.31
C HIS A 13 2.71 -0.05 -5.53
N PHE A 14 3.97 -0.50 -5.42
CA PHE A 14 4.69 -1.19 -6.49
C PHE A 14 4.59 -2.71 -6.31
N TYR A 15 3.93 -3.36 -7.27
CA TYR A 15 3.72 -4.80 -7.21
C TYR A 15 3.72 -5.43 -8.59
N GLN A 16 4.40 -6.57 -8.70
CA GLN A 16 4.26 -7.49 -9.82
C GLN A 16 4.04 -8.90 -9.27
N PRO A 17 3.17 -9.70 -9.91
CA PRO A 17 3.00 -11.10 -9.53
C PRO A 17 4.25 -11.89 -9.86
N PRO A 18 4.47 -13.05 -9.21
CA PRO A 18 5.52 -13.97 -9.62
C PRO A 18 5.31 -14.37 -11.08
N ARG A 19 6.35 -14.29 -11.88
CA ARG A 19 6.33 -14.61 -13.31
C ARG A 19 7.25 -15.78 -13.65
N GLU A 20 8.11 -16.15 -12.72
CA GLU A 20 9.07 -17.21 -12.85
C GLU A 20 8.37 -18.56 -13.02
N ASN A 21 8.83 -19.35 -13.95
CA ASN A 21 8.44 -20.76 -14.05
C ASN A 21 8.89 -21.49 -12.77
N PRO A 22 7.98 -22.14 -12.03
CA PRO A 22 8.31 -22.74 -10.73
C PRO A 22 9.33 -23.89 -10.79
N TRP A 23 9.60 -24.41 -11.99
CA TRP A 23 10.56 -25.52 -12.18
C TRP A 23 11.95 -25.04 -12.59
N THR A 24 12.02 -23.97 -13.38
CA THR A 24 13.29 -23.43 -13.90
C THR A 24 13.78 -22.23 -13.12
N GLY A 25 12.87 -21.49 -12.44
CA GLY A 25 13.17 -20.23 -11.80
C GLY A 25 13.34 -19.06 -12.79
N GLU A 26 13.12 -19.28 -14.07
CA GLU A 26 13.28 -18.28 -15.14
C GLU A 26 11.93 -17.72 -15.57
N ILE A 27 11.94 -16.47 -16.02
CA ILE A 27 10.77 -15.84 -16.67
C ILE A 27 10.85 -16.15 -18.16
N GLU A 28 9.82 -16.82 -18.69
CA GLU A 28 9.72 -17.09 -20.12
C GLU A 28 9.37 -15.79 -20.89
N ASN A 29 9.77 -15.75 -22.17
CA ASN A 29 9.43 -14.62 -23.04
C ASN A 29 7.91 -14.39 -23.10
N GLN A 30 7.49 -13.15 -22.83
CA GLN A 30 6.08 -12.74 -22.85
C GLN A 30 5.81 -11.84 -24.07
N PRO A 31 5.26 -12.36 -25.18
CA PRO A 31 5.07 -11.59 -26.43
C PRO A 31 4.24 -10.31 -26.24
N SER A 32 3.35 -10.27 -25.25
CA SER A 32 2.54 -9.07 -24.93
C SER A 32 3.37 -7.94 -24.32
N ALA A 33 4.60 -8.20 -23.88
CA ALA A 33 5.53 -7.18 -23.35
C ALA A 33 6.43 -6.57 -24.42
N THR A 34 6.34 -7.02 -25.69
CA THR A 34 7.20 -6.53 -26.79
C THR A 34 7.33 -4.99 -26.78
N PRO A 35 8.51 -4.40 -27.00
CA PRO A 35 9.79 -5.04 -27.44
C PRO A 35 10.66 -5.62 -26.29
N PHE A 36 10.18 -5.65 -25.06
CA PHE A 36 10.87 -6.18 -23.90
C PHE A 36 10.68 -7.71 -23.82
N HIS A 37 11.57 -8.38 -23.10
CA HIS A 37 11.50 -9.83 -22.89
C HIS A 37 10.21 -10.24 -22.15
N ASP A 38 9.89 -9.51 -21.07
CA ASP A 38 8.75 -9.76 -20.21
C ASP A 38 8.20 -8.46 -19.58
N TRP A 39 7.14 -8.58 -18.80
CA TRP A 39 6.50 -7.44 -18.17
C TRP A 39 7.33 -6.81 -17.05
N ASN A 40 8.19 -7.57 -16.35
CA ASN A 40 9.08 -6.99 -15.34
C ASN A 40 10.09 -6.06 -16.02
N ASP A 41 10.74 -6.51 -17.11
CA ASP A 41 11.65 -5.68 -17.90
C ASP A 41 10.98 -4.41 -18.41
N ARG A 42 9.78 -4.58 -19.00
CA ARG A 42 9.04 -3.45 -19.58
C ARG A 42 8.70 -2.39 -18.55
N ILE A 43 8.12 -2.80 -17.41
CA ILE A 43 7.70 -1.85 -16.39
C ILE A 43 8.93 -1.27 -15.66
N ALA A 44 9.97 -2.04 -15.48
CA ALA A 44 11.23 -1.55 -14.92
C ALA A 44 11.84 -0.42 -15.76
N ALA A 45 11.86 -0.58 -17.07
CA ALA A 45 12.37 0.45 -17.99
C ALA A 45 11.46 1.69 -18.06
N GLN A 46 10.18 1.54 -17.85
CA GLN A 46 9.19 2.63 -17.93
C GLN A 46 8.93 3.34 -16.61
N CYS A 47 9.12 2.65 -15.47
CA CYS A 47 8.69 3.15 -14.16
C CYS A 47 9.77 3.02 -13.09
N TYR A 48 10.23 1.79 -12.74
CA TYR A 48 11.05 1.60 -11.54
C TYR A 48 12.42 2.28 -11.63
N SER A 49 13.14 2.07 -12.72
CA SER A 49 14.46 2.69 -12.94
C SER A 49 14.36 4.20 -13.21
N PRO A 50 13.39 4.70 -14.02
CA PRO A 50 13.17 6.14 -14.16
C PRO A 50 12.91 6.86 -12.85
N ASN A 51 12.07 6.33 -11.95
CA ASN A 51 11.83 6.96 -10.67
C ASN A 51 13.08 7.00 -9.77
N ALA A 52 13.98 6.06 -9.89
CA ALA A 52 15.26 6.08 -9.16
C ALA A 52 16.25 7.10 -9.73
N ALA A 53 16.06 7.58 -10.97
CA ALA A 53 16.96 8.50 -11.65
C ALA A 53 16.20 9.43 -12.63
N SER A 54 15.18 10.10 -12.12
CA SER A 54 14.29 10.93 -12.91
C SER A 54 14.95 12.25 -13.32
N ARG A 55 14.62 12.70 -14.52
CA ARG A 55 15.25 13.88 -15.12
C ARG A 55 14.37 15.11 -14.94
N ILE A 56 14.99 16.20 -14.50
CA ILE A 56 14.41 17.52 -14.53
C ILE A 56 14.98 18.26 -15.75
N LEU A 57 14.12 18.71 -16.66
CA LEU A 57 14.51 19.36 -17.89
C LEU A 57 14.31 20.88 -17.81
N SER A 58 15.17 21.61 -18.52
CA SER A 58 14.93 23.03 -18.81
C SER A 58 13.86 23.21 -19.91
N GLY A 59 13.37 24.41 -20.10
CA GLY A 59 12.47 24.76 -21.21
C GLY A 59 13.04 24.49 -22.61
N SER A 60 14.38 24.31 -22.73
CA SER A 60 15.07 23.91 -23.97
C SER A 60 15.28 22.39 -24.10
N GLY A 61 14.75 21.59 -23.17
CA GLY A 61 14.89 20.13 -23.17
C GLY A 61 16.23 19.60 -22.66
N ARG A 62 17.10 20.47 -22.09
CA ARG A 62 18.38 20.03 -21.49
C ARG A 62 18.16 19.50 -20.09
N ILE A 63 18.83 18.42 -19.72
CA ILE A 63 18.83 17.89 -18.36
C ILE A 63 19.50 18.91 -17.43
N GLN A 64 18.76 19.39 -16.44
CA GLN A 64 19.24 20.29 -15.39
C GLN A 64 19.64 19.54 -14.15
N ASP A 65 18.91 18.43 -13.86
CA ASP A 65 19.12 17.64 -12.67
C ASP A 65 18.68 16.20 -12.89
N ILE A 66 19.22 15.27 -12.10
CA ILE A 66 18.79 13.86 -12.04
C ILE A 66 18.52 13.55 -10.57
N VAL A 67 17.27 13.26 -10.24
CA VAL A 67 16.78 13.09 -8.87
C VAL A 67 16.18 11.71 -8.65
N ASN A 68 16.12 11.30 -7.40
CA ASN A 68 15.51 10.05 -7.00
C ASN A 68 14.14 10.34 -6.34
N ASN A 69 13.05 10.00 -7.02
CA ASN A 69 11.70 10.26 -6.53
C ASN A 69 11.39 9.49 -5.24
N TYR A 70 11.98 8.30 -5.06
CA TYR A 70 11.79 7.51 -3.84
C TYR A 70 12.30 8.21 -2.57
N GLU A 71 13.14 9.24 -2.69
CA GLU A 71 13.56 10.05 -1.54
C GLU A 71 12.41 10.89 -0.95
N TYR A 72 11.35 11.16 -1.71
CA TYR A 72 10.24 12.04 -1.33
C TYR A 72 8.88 11.36 -1.32
N MET A 73 8.69 10.27 -2.06
CA MET A 73 7.43 9.53 -2.05
C MET A 73 7.47 8.37 -1.05
N SER A 74 6.36 8.13 -0.36
CA SER A 74 6.15 6.88 0.38
C SER A 74 5.91 5.75 -0.61
N PHE A 75 6.38 4.54 -0.30
CA PHE A 75 6.23 3.40 -1.20
C PHE A 75 6.26 2.06 -0.47
N ASN A 76 5.75 1.04 -1.11
CA ASN A 76 6.08 -0.34 -0.83
C ASN A 76 6.43 -1.08 -2.12
N PHE A 77 7.29 -2.07 -2.02
CA PHE A 77 7.57 -3.03 -3.08
C PHE A 77 7.13 -4.42 -2.65
N GLY A 78 6.43 -5.12 -3.54
CA GLY A 78 6.10 -6.53 -3.29
C GLY A 78 7.36 -7.40 -3.26
N PRO A 79 7.42 -8.45 -2.40
CA PRO A 79 8.58 -9.32 -2.25
C PRO A 79 9.09 -9.92 -3.56
N THR A 80 8.18 -10.37 -4.44
CA THR A 80 8.54 -10.87 -5.76
C THR A 80 9.21 -9.81 -6.63
N LEU A 81 8.69 -8.59 -6.61
CA LEU A 81 9.22 -7.49 -7.41
C LEU A 81 10.57 -7.00 -6.86
N ILE A 82 10.68 -6.75 -5.56
CA ILE A 82 11.94 -6.25 -4.99
C ILE A 82 13.08 -7.26 -5.11
N GLY A 83 12.77 -8.55 -4.97
CA GLY A 83 13.71 -9.65 -5.21
C GLY A 83 14.20 -9.70 -6.66
N TRP A 84 13.27 -9.53 -7.61
CA TRP A 84 13.61 -9.45 -9.03
C TRP A 84 14.48 -8.20 -9.34
N ILE A 85 14.10 -7.02 -8.81
CA ILE A 85 14.90 -5.78 -8.98
C ILE A 85 16.30 -5.97 -8.39
N ARG A 86 16.44 -6.57 -7.21
CA ARG A 86 17.74 -6.85 -6.60
C ARG A 86 18.65 -7.65 -7.51
N THR A 87 18.10 -8.65 -8.19
CA THR A 87 18.87 -9.57 -9.04
C THR A 87 19.18 -8.97 -10.41
N HIS A 88 18.21 -8.32 -11.05
CA HIS A 88 18.31 -7.89 -12.45
C HIS A 88 18.69 -6.41 -12.60
N LEU A 89 18.41 -5.58 -11.61
CA LEU A 89 18.63 -4.12 -11.64
C LEU A 89 19.32 -3.63 -10.36
N PRO A 90 20.53 -4.13 -10.04
CA PRO A 90 21.17 -3.86 -8.74
C PRO A 90 21.39 -2.37 -8.45
N GLU A 91 21.59 -1.54 -9.46
CA GLU A 91 21.74 -0.09 -9.28
C GLU A 91 20.40 0.56 -8.91
N THR A 92 19.29 0.18 -9.54
CA THR A 92 17.94 0.64 -9.16
C THR A 92 17.60 0.19 -7.73
N TYR A 93 17.91 -1.05 -7.39
CA TYR A 93 17.73 -1.58 -6.04
C TYR A 93 18.50 -0.75 -4.99
N ARG A 94 19.79 -0.51 -5.24
CA ARG A 94 20.63 0.31 -4.36
C ARG A 94 20.05 1.72 -4.16
N ARG A 95 19.57 2.36 -5.22
CA ARG A 95 18.97 3.70 -5.15
C ARG A 95 17.64 3.72 -4.39
N ILE A 96 16.84 2.67 -4.46
CA ILE A 96 15.61 2.52 -3.65
C ILE A 96 15.98 2.43 -2.16
N GLN A 97 16.98 1.64 -1.81
CA GLN A 97 17.46 1.51 -0.42
C GLN A 97 18.04 2.83 0.12
N GLU A 98 18.88 3.50 -0.68
CA GLU A 98 19.45 4.81 -0.34
C GLU A 98 18.37 5.88 -0.12
N ALA A 99 17.31 5.86 -0.94
CA ALA A 99 16.19 6.78 -0.80
C ALA A 99 15.46 6.62 0.53
N ASP A 100 15.23 5.37 0.95
CA ASP A 100 14.65 5.10 2.27
C ASP A 100 15.57 5.56 3.40
N ALA A 101 16.86 5.24 3.32
CA ALA A 101 17.86 5.67 4.30
C ALA A 101 17.93 7.21 4.42
N LYS A 102 17.96 7.93 3.30
CA LYS A 102 17.91 9.40 3.27
C LYS A 102 16.62 9.97 3.86
N SER A 103 15.49 9.28 3.65
CA SER A 103 14.23 9.72 4.27
C SER A 103 14.26 9.55 5.79
N VAL A 104 14.86 8.47 6.30
CA VAL A 104 15.12 8.30 7.75
C VAL A 104 16.03 9.41 8.28
N GLU A 105 17.11 9.72 7.58
CA GLU A 105 18.02 10.81 7.97
C GLU A 105 17.33 12.17 8.00
N ARG A 106 16.45 12.45 7.02
CA ARG A 106 15.74 13.72 6.88
C ARG A 106 14.56 13.87 7.83
N LEU A 107 13.80 12.80 8.06
CA LEU A 107 12.50 12.84 8.75
C LEU A 107 12.45 12.02 10.05
N GLY A 108 13.48 11.22 10.36
CA GLY A 108 13.41 10.23 11.44
C GLY A 108 12.61 8.97 11.09
N HIS A 109 11.92 8.97 9.95
CA HIS A 109 11.03 7.90 9.46
C HIS A 109 11.34 7.57 8.01
N GLY A 110 11.32 6.28 7.67
CA GLY A 110 11.55 5.83 6.30
C GLY A 110 10.31 5.97 5.42
N ASN A 111 10.55 6.22 4.14
CA ASN A 111 9.49 6.31 3.13
C ASN A 111 8.90 4.94 2.77
N SER A 112 9.69 3.88 2.88
CA SER A 112 9.24 2.53 2.60
C SER A 112 8.38 1.98 3.72
N ILE A 113 7.31 1.27 3.37
CA ILE A 113 6.48 0.47 4.28
C ILE A 113 6.46 -0.99 3.86
N ALA A 114 6.20 -1.91 4.78
CA ALA A 114 6.08 -3.33 4.45
C ALA A 114 4.82 -3.63 3.63
N GLN A 115 4.75 -4.82 3.06
CA GLN A 115 3.58 -5.37 2.38
C GLN A 115 3.28 -6.77 2.91
N VAL A 116 2.02 -7.21 2.87
CA VAL A 116 1.67 -8.63 3.06
C VAL A 116 2.42 -9.47 2.02
N TYR A 117 3.12 -10.52 2.45
CA TYR A 117 4.17 -11.17 1.66
C TYR A 117 3.72 -11.63 0.27
N ASN A 118 2.65 -12.44 0.17
CA ASN A 118 2.15 -12.99 -1.09
C ASN A 118 0.99 -12.19 -1.70
N HIS A 119 0.78 -10.94 -1.28
CA HIS A 119 -0.29 -10.06 -1.79
C HIS A 119 -1.69 -10.71 -1.73
N ILE A 120 -2.00 -11.43 -0.66
CA ILE A 120 -3.30 -12.08 -0.46
C ILE A 120 -4.36 -11.10 0.06
N ILE A 121 -5.62 -11.43 -0.18
CA ILE A 121 -6.76 -10.71 0.42
C ILE A 121 -6.92 -11.16 1.87
N MET A 122 -6.32 -10.43 2.80
CA MET A 122 -6.15 -10.80 4.20
C MET A 122 -7.45 -11.21 4.91
N PRO A 123 -8.61 -10.52 4.73
CA PRO A 123 -9.86 -10.96 5.36
C PRO A 123 -10.35 -12.34 4.94
N LEU A 124 -9.90 -12.86 3.79
CA LEU A 124 -10.28 -14.17 3.28
C LEU A 124 -9.30 -15.30 3.67
N ALA A 125 -8.25 -14.97 4.40
CA ALA A 125 -7.24 -15.93 4.85
C ALA A 125 -7.58 -16.50 6.23
N SER A 126 -7.07 -17.70 6.53
CA SER A 126 -7.10 -18.24 7.90
C SER A 126 -6.22 -17.40 8.82
N LYS A 127 -6.43 -17.50 10.12
CA LYS A 127 -5.61 -16.78 11.10
C LYS A 127 -4.12 -17.13 10.96
N GLU A 128 -3.81 -18.39 10.78
CA GLU A 128 -2.45 -18.88 10.64
C GLU A 128 -1.78 -18.30 9.40
N ASP A 129 -2.51 -18.25 8.27
CA ASP A 129 -1.99 -17.65 7.04
C ASP A 129 -1.79 -16.15 7.19
N ARG A 130 -2.74 -15.41 7.81
CA ARG A 130 -2.59 -13.98 8.06
C ARG A 130 -1.33 -13.67 8.87
N ILE A 131 -1.08 -14.41 9.96
CA ILE A 131 0.12 -14.24 10.79
C ILE A 131 1.38 -14.51 9.97
N THR A 132 1.42 -15.61 9.20
CA THR A 132 2.56 -15.91 8.34
C THR A 132 2.82 -14.79 7.33
N GLN A 133 1.77 -14.30 6.66
CA GLN A 133 1.88 -13.23 5.67
C GLN A 133 2.41 -11.92 6.25
N ILE A 134 1.99 -11.57 7.47
CA ILE A 134 2.48 -10.37 8.16
C ILE A 134 3.95 -10.57 8.55
N ARG A 135 4.30 -11.67 9.21
CA ARG A 135 5.68 -11.94 9.67
C ARG A 135 6.66 -12.04 8.52
N TRP A 136 6.29 -12.71 7.44
CA TRP A 136 7.13 -12.81 6.27
C TRP A 136 7.28 -11.46 5.57
N GLY A 137 6.21 -10.65 5.51
CA GLY A 137 6.28 -9.29 4.99
C GLY A 137 7.19 -8.38 5.83
N ILE A 138 7.15 -8.52 7.17
CA ILE A 138 8.06 -7.81 8.07
C ILE A 138 9.50 -8.24 7.83
N ARG A 139 9.75 -9.55 7.76
CA ARG A 139 11.10 -10.09 7.58
C ARG A 139 11.72 -9.74 6.24
N ASP A 140 10.93 -9.81 5.16
CA ASP A 140 11.34 -9.36 3.83
C ASP A 140 11.73 -7.88 3.85
N PHE A 141 10.89 -7.06 4.45
CA PHE A 141 11.17 -5.64 4.62
C PHE A 141 12.47 -5.37 5.41
N GLU A 142 12.67 -6.04 6.56
CA GLU A 142 13.90 -5.93 7.35
C GLU A 142 15.14 -6.33 6.55
N THR A 143 15.02 -7.35 5.71
CA THR A 143 16.11 -7.82 4.84
C THR A 143 16.52 -6.78 3.80
N HIS A 144 15.54 -6.07 3.24
CA HIS A 144 15.80 -5.07 2.20
C HIS A 144 16.18 -3.70 2.74
N PHE A 145 15.58 -3.24 3.84
CA PHE A 145 15.72 -1.88 4.35
C PHE A 145 16.48 -1.78 5.69
N GLY A 146 16.87 -2.90 6.31
CA GLY A 146 17.70 -2.93 7.53
C GLY A 146 17.06 -2.35 8.78
N ARG A 147 15.76 -2.14 8.78
CA ARG A 147 14.98 -1.59 9.89
C ARG A 147 13.62 -2.28 10.02
N LYS A 148 12.97 -2.14 11.18
CA LYS A 148 11.59 -2.60 11.34
C LYS A 148 10.61 -1.70 10.58
N PRO A 149 9.57 -2.26 9.95
CA PRO A 149 8.54 -1.46 9.33
C PRO A 149 7.63 -0.83 10.39
N GLU A 150 7.22 0.41 10.18
CA GLU A 150 6.20 1.06 11.00
C GLU A 150 4.78 0.76 10.50
N ALA A 151 4.64 0.52 9.20
CA ALA A 151 3.38 0.29 8.53
C ALA A 151 3.44 -0.90 7.58
N MET A 152 2.25 -1.37 7.20
CA MET A 152 2.10 -2.42 6.20
C MET A 152 0.99 -2.06 5.21
N TRP A 153 1.32 -2.15 3.93
CA TRP A 153 0.33 -2.12 2.85
C TRP A 153 -0.40 -3.46 2.77
N LEU A 154 -1.70 -3.39 2.76
CA LEU A 154 -2.58 -4.55 2.57
C LEU A 154 -2.99 -4.64 1.10
N ALA A 155 -2.91 -5.83 0.52
CA ALA A 155 -3.37 -6.06 -0.85
C ALA A 155 -4.81 -5.54 -1.01
N GLU A 156 -5.04 -4.69 -2.01
CA GLU A 156 -6.33 -4.07 -2.27
C GLU A 156 -6.88 -3.23 -1.10
N THR A 157 -6.02 -2.82 -0.17
CA THR A 157 -6.40 -2.22 1.12
C THR A 157 -7.42 -3.06 1.92
N ALA A 158 -7.50 -4.37 1.63
CA ALA A 158 -8.50 -5.26 2.19
C ALA A 158 -8.27 -5.52 3.69
N ILE A 159 -9.27 -5.16 4.52
CA ILE A 159 -9.17 -5.19 5.97
C ILE A 159 -10.50 -5.55 6.64
N ASN A 160 -10.40 -6.26 7.77
CA ASN A 160 -11.46 -6.46 8.74
C ASN A 160 -10.87 -6.39 10.16
N MET A 161 -11.67 -6.59 11.21
CA MET A 161 -11.18 -6.49 12.58
C MET A 161 -10.15 -7.57 12.93
N ASP A 162 -10.27 -8.76 12.38
CA ASP A 162 -9.26 -9.81 12.59
C ASP A 162 -7.88 -9.39 12.07
N VAL A 163 -7.84 -8.77 10.88
CA VAL A 163 -6.61 -8.22 10.30
C VAL A 163 -6.04 -7.09 11.16
N VAL A 164 -6.90 -6.19 11.66
CA VAL A 164 -6.48 -5.12 12.60
C VAL A 164 -5.80 -5.71 13.83
N VAL A 165 -6.43 -6.73 14.44
CA VAL A 165 -5.88 -7.41 15.63
C VAL A 165 -4.54 -8.07 15.33
N ASP A 166 -4.42 -8.76 14.19
CA ASP A 166 -3.19 -9.44 13.82
C ASP A 166 -2.06 -8.44 13.53
N LEU A 167 -2.33 -7.32 12.84
CA LEU A 167 -1.35 -6.24 12.61
C LEU A 167 -0.84 -5.63 13.92
N ILE A 168 -1.74 -5.32 14.87
CA ILE A 168 -1.37 -4.79 16.19
C ILE A 168 -0.46 -5.76 16.94
N ARG A 169 -0.80 -7.05 16.96
CA ARG A 169 -0.02 -8.09 17.65
C ARG A 169 1.37 -8.30 17.07
N GLU A 170 1.51 -8.12 15.77
CA GLU A 170 2.80 -8.24 15.07
C GLU A 170 3.57 -6.89 15.03
N GLY A 171 3.07 -5.85 15.71
CA GLY A 171 3.79 -4.59 15.94
C GLY A 171 3.67 -3.55 14.83
N ILE A 172 2.78 -3.74 13.87
CA ILE A 172 2.48 -2.74 12.85
C ILE A 172 1.68 -1.59 13.49
N GLN A 173 2.11 -0.37 13.23
CA GLN A 173 1.60 0.83 13.91
C GLN A 173 0.51 1.53 13.11
N PHE A 174 0.59 1.49 11.77
CA PHE A 174 -0.41 2.12 10.91
C PHE A 174 -0.54 1.43 9.53
N THR A 175 -1.63 1.75 8.84
CA THR A 175 -1.88 1.36 7.45
C THR A 175 -2.56 2.49 6.68
N ILE A 176 -2.69 2.32 5.36
CA ILE A 176 -3.32 3.28 4.45
C ILE A 176 -4.55 2.64 3.84
N LEU A 177 -5.68 3.32 3.88
CA LEU A 177 -6.97 2.83 3.39
C LEU A 177 -7.67 3.84 2.47
N SER A 178 -8.67 3.37 1.75
CA SER A 178 -9.61 4.22 1.02
C SER A 178 -10.62 4.87 1.98
N PRO A 179 -10.98 6.14 1.79
CA PRO A 179 -12.02 6.79 2.60
C PRO A 179 -13.38 6.09 2.51
N THR A 180 -13.63 5.35 1.43
CA THR A 180 -14.86 4.54 1.28
C THR A 180 -14.99 3.41 2.29
N GLN A 181 -13.89 3.03 2.96
CA GLN A 181 -13.83 1.97 3.96
C GLN A 181 -14.21 2.43 5.36
N ALA A 182 -14.27 3.76 5.61
CA ALA A 182 -14.74 4.31 6.87
C ALA A 182 -16.26 4.16 7.01
N GLU A 183 -16.72 3.68 8.17
CA GLU A 183 -18.14 3.58 8.52
C GLU A 183 -18.60 4.80 9.31
N SER A 184 -17.86 5.14 10.38
CA SER A 184 -18.14 6.26 11.25
C SER A 184 -16.90 6.65 12.04
N PHE A 185 -16.87 7.90 12.53
CA PHE A 185 -15.77 8.39 13.38
C PHE A 185 -16.27 9.25 14.51
N ARG A 186 -15.45 9.44 15.56
CA ARG A 186 -15.69 10.37 16.65
C ARG A 186 -14.38 10.86 17.29
N PRO A 187 -14.39 11.94 18.08
CA PRO A 187 -13.21 12.36 18.85
C PRO A 187 -12.77 11.28 19.84
N LEU A 188 -11.46 11.15 20.07
CA LEU A 188 -10.90 10.25 21.09
C LEU A 188 -11.33 10.62 22.52
N THR A 189 -11.73 11.87 22.73
CA THR A 189 -12.30 12.35 24.00
C THR A 189 -13.72 11.85 24.27
N GLY A 190 -14.30 11.09 23.34
CA GLY A 190 -15.65 10.56 23.40
C GLY A 190 -16.67 11.43 22.63
N GLY A 191 -17.93 11.06 22.71
CA GLY A 191 -19.01 11.72 22.00
C GLY A 191 -19.76 10.77 21.05
N ASN A 192 -20.70 11.33 20.30
CA ASN A 192 -21.50 10.56 19.35
C ASN A 192 -20.69 10.20 18.10
N TRP A 193 -20.90 8.99 17.59
CA TRP A 193 -20.39 8.57 16.30
C TRP A 193 -21.03 9.35 15.17
N LYS A 194 -20.22 9.90 14.28
CA LYS A 194 -20.66 10.54 13.03
C LYS A 194 -20.52 9.53 11.90
N PRO A 195 -21.60 9.17 11.19
CA PRO A 195 -21.51 8.27 10.04
C PRO A 195 -20.70 8.91 8.91
N CYS A 196 -19.99 8.08 8.16
CA CYS A 196 -19.33 8.48 6.92
C CYS A 196 -20.18 8.02 5.74
N GLU A 197 -20.63 8.97 4.93
CA GLU A 197 -21.30 8.67 3.67
C GLU A 197 -20.28 8.74 2.53
N ASN A 198 -20.14 7.62 1.79
CA ASN A 198 -19.19 7.50 0.67
C ASN A 198 -17.74 7.85 1.07
N THR A 199 -17.27 9.04 0.70
CA THR A 199 -15.90 9.56 0.96
C THR A 199 -15.90 10.73 1.95
N ASP A 200 -16.97 10.92 2.71
CA ASP A 200 -17.18 12.10 3.57
C ASP A 200 -16.42 12.02 4.91
N ILE A 201 -15.26 11.42 4.91
CA ILE A 201 -14.31 11.49 6.02
C ILE A 201 -13.19 12.48 5.67
N ASP A 202 -12.74 13.25 6.64
CA ASP A 202 -11.61 14.17 6.46
C ASP A 202 -10.31 13.38 6.23
N THR A 203 -9.85 13.33 4.99
CA THR A 203 -8.65 12.59 4.58
C THR A 203 -7.34 13.31 4.89
N THR A 204 -7.38 14.51 5.48
CA THR A 204 -6.20 15.32 5.77
C THR A 204 -5.60 15.08 7.14
N ARG A 205 -6.08 14.05 7.87
CA ARG A 205 -5.62 13.68 9.21
C ARG A 205 -5.60 12.17 9.42
N PRO A 206 -4.79 11.65 10.36
CA PRO A 206 -4.85 10.26 10.78
C PRO A 206 -6.03 10.00 11.73
N TYR A 207 -6.44 8.73 11.78
CA TYR A 207 -7.45 8.19 12.68
C TYR A 207 -6.90 6.99 13.43
N ARG A 208 -7.60 6.57 14.50
CA ARG A 208 -7.24 5.41 15.32
C ARG A 208 -8.33 4.35 15.29
N ILE A 209 -7.93 3.10 15.13
CA ILE A 209 -8.81 1.94 15.24
C ILE A 209 -8.45 1.20 16.52
N PHE A 210 -9.43 1.01 17.40
CA PHE A 210 -9.29 0.17 18.58
C PHE A 210 -9.75 -1.26 18.27
N PRO A 211 -9.00 -2.28 18.74
CA PRO A 211 -9.36 -3.69 18.53
C PRO A 211 -10.48 -4.10 19.50
N VAL A 212 -11.73 -3.90 19.07
CA VAL A 212 -12.94 -4.27 19.84
C VAL A 212 -13.76 -5.27 19.02
N ASP A 213 -14.56 -6.11 19.72
CA ASP A 213 -15.54 -6.97 19.08
C ASP A 213 -16.83 -6.20 18.70
N ALA A 214 -17.81 -6.91 18.14
CA ALA A 214 -19.07 -6.31 17.70
C ALA A 214 -19.87 -5.67 18.85
N GLU A 215 -19.70 -6.18 20.07
CA GLU A 215 -20.31 -5.69 21.30
C GLU A 215 -19.51 -4.52 21.92
N GLY A 216 -18.35 -4.15 21.36
CA GLY A 216 -17.48 -3.07 21.82
C GLY A 216 -16.53 -3.48 22.93
N LYS A 217 -16.39 -4.78 23.22
CA LYS A 217 -15.43 -5.29 24.18
C LYS A 217 -14.04 -5.39 23.57
N LYS A 218 -13.05 -4.97 24.33
CA LYS A 218 -11.64 -5.01 23.91
C LYS A 218 -11.15 -6.44 23.64
N ILE A 219 -10.53 -6.66 22.48
CA ILE A 219 -9.96 -7.95 22.05
C ILE A 219 -8.50 -8.07 22.48
N CYS A 220 -7.70 -7.02 22.31
CA CYS A 220 -6.30 -6.98 22.73
C CYS A 220 -5.90 -5.55 23.11
N ASP A 221 -4.70 -5.40 23.70
CA ASP A 221 -4.09 -4.10 23.95
C ASP A 221 -3.53 -3.49 22.67
N GLY A 222 -3.44 -2.16 22.66
CA GLY A 222 -2.91 -1.41 21.54
C GLY A 222 -3.99 -0.83 20.63
N TYR A 223 -3.56 -0.34 19.48
CA TYR A 223 -4.38 0.27 18.46
C TYR A 223 -3.64 0.23 17.12
N LEU A 224 -4.36 0.42 16.04
CA LEU A 224 -3.82 0.64 14.69
C LEU A 224 -4.22 2.03 14.25
N ASP A 225 -3.25 2.87 13.88
CA ASP A 225 -3.56 4.14 13.26
C ASP A 225 -3.80 3.96 11.75
N VAL A 226 -4.60 4.83 11.15
CA VAL A 226 -4.96 4.73 9.73
C VAL A 226 -4.96 6.09 9.07
N PHE A 227 -4.43 6.15 7.86
CA PHE A 227 -4.55 7.27 6.95
C PHE A 227 -5.51 6.92 5.83
N PHE A 228 -6.41 7.83 5.50
CA PHE A 228 -7.25 7.74 4.33
C PHE A 228 -6.70 8.66 3.25
N TYR A 229 -6.38 8.11 2.08
CA TYR A 229 -5.88 8.92 0.97
C TYR A 229 -6.98 9.81 0.37
N ASN A 230 -6.60 10.91 -0.27
CA ASN A 230 -7.53 11.77 -1.02
C ASN A 230 -8.04 11.02 -2.27
N PRO A 231 -9.34 10.70 -2.34
CA PRO A 231 -9.87 9.84 -3.40
C PRO A 231 -9.87 10.52 -4.77
N TRP A 232 -10.09 11.83 -4.79
CA TRP A 232 -10.17 12.60 -6.03
C TRP A 232 -8.81 12.75 -6.70
N LEU A 233 -7.77 13.07 -5.91
CA LEU A 233 -6.39 13.14 -6.41
C LEU A 233 -5.89 11.78 -6.84
N SER A 234 -6.17 10.74 -6.06
CA SER A 234 -5.74 9.38 -6.38
C SER A 234 -6.42 8.87 -7.65
N SER A 235 -7.73 9.12 -7.83
CA SER A 235 -8.45 8.83 -9.06
C SER A 235 -7.90 9.60 -10.26
N ALA A 236 -7.59 10.89 -10.07
CA ALA A 236 -7.06 11.71 -11.15
C ALA A 236 -5.67 11.26 -11.62
N VAL A 237 -4.80 10.83 -10.69
CA VAL A 237 -3.52 10.21 -11.02
C VAL A 237 -3.72 8.90 -11.79
N GLY A 238 -4.63 8.03 -11.31
CA GLY A 238 -4.83 6.72 -11.90
C GLY A 238 -5.58 6.71 -13.24
N PHE A 239 -6.51 7.67 -13.47
CA PHE A 239 -7.49 7.55 -14.55
C PHE A 239 -7.76 8.83 -15.36
N GLU A 240 -7.28 10.02 -14.91
CA GLU A 240 -7.55 11.30 -15.57
C GLU A 240 -6.29 11.96 -16.17
N HIS A 241 -5.19 11.22 -16.30
CA HIS A 241 -3.93 11.71 -16.87
C HIS A 241 -3.34 12.94 -16.15
N LEU A 242 -3.55 13.06 -14.83
CA LEU A 242 -3.08 14.23 -14.06
C LEU A 242 -1.56 14.40 -14.09
N LEU A 243 -0.80 13.33 -14.30
CA LEU A 243 0.66 13.35 -14.34
C LEU A 243 1.25 13.91 -15.66
N ARG A 244 0.43 14.38 -16.61
CA ARG A 244 0.91 15.03 -17.84
C ARG A 244 1.39 16.45 -17.64
N ASP A 245 0.97 17.10 -16.56
CA ASP A 245 1.37 18.48 -16.23
C ASP A 245 1.64 18.62 -14.73
N ALA A 246 2.90 18.81 -14.39
CA ALA A 246 3.34 18.91 -13.00
C ALA A 246 2.81 20.18 -12.28
N ASN A 247 2.55 21.27 -13.00
CA ASN A 247 1.99 22.48 -12.40
C ASN A 247 0.50 22.28 -12.08
N VAL A 248 -0.24 21.63 -12.98
CA VAL A 248 -1.64 21.25 -12.74
C VAL A 248 -1.72 20.27 -11.58
N PHE A 249 -0.81 19.27 -11.53
CA PHE A 249 -0.75 18.32 -10.44
C PHE A 249 -0.46 18.99 -9.10
N GLY A 250 0.57 19.82 -9.03
CA GLY A 250 0.92 20.58 -7.82
C GLY A 250 -0.21 21.50 -7.37
N LYS A 251 -0.85 22.21 -8.31
CA LYS A 251 -1.99 23.08 -8.04
C LYS A 251 -3.19 22.31 -7.45
N ARG A 252 -3.52 21.15 -8.00
CA ARG A 252 -4.59 20.28 -7.45
C ARG A 252 -4.28 19.77 -6.04
N ILE A 253 -3.02 19.45 -5.73
CA ILE A 253 -2.61 19.10 -4.36
C ILE A 253 -2.82 20.32 -3.45
N GLN A 254 -2.37 21.51 -3.87
CA GLN A 254 -2.53 22.74 -3.11
C GLN A 254 -4.00 23.08 -2.84
N ASP A 255 -4.87 22.89 -3.83
CA ASP A 255 -6.31 23.16 -3.73
C ASP A 255 -7.06 22.17 -2.83
N ALA A 256 -6.46 21.04 -2.49
CA ALA A 256 -7.04 20.06 -1.58
C ALA A 256 -6.87 20.42 -0.09
N PHE A 257 -6.11 21.46 0.23
CA PHE A 257 -6.02 22.00 1.58
C PHE A 257 -7.18 22.94 1.88
N ASP A 258 -7.75 22.83 3.08
CA ASP A 258 -8.72 23.80 3.58
C ASP A 258 -7.98 25.04 4.12
N PRO A 259 -8.10 26.22 3.47
CA PRO A 259 -7.38 27.43 3.89
C PRO A 259 -7.88 28.02 5.21
N ASN A 260 -9.05 27.57 5.70
CA ASN A 260 -9.65 28.08 6.93
C ASN A 260 -9.26 27.25 8.17
N ARG A 261 -8.50 26.17 7.99
CA ARG A 261 -8.05 25.35 9.10
C ARG A 261 -6.75 25.86 9.71
N GLU A 262 -6.71 25.82 11.03
CA GLU A 262 -5.53 26.18 11.83
C GLU A 262 -4.66 24.98 12.20
N ASP A 263 -5.25 23.75 12.23
CA ASP A 263 -4.52 22.52 12.53
C ASP A 263 -3.79 21.99 11.27
N ALA A 264 -2.72 21.23 11.50
CA ALA A 264 -1.94 20.64 10.42
C ALA A 264 -2.78 19.70 9.56
N GLN A 265 -2.55 19.76 8.25
CA GLN A 265 -3.21 18.96 7.25
C GLN A 265 -2.18 18.16 6.45
N LEU A 266 -2.47 16.89 6.17
CA LEU A 266 -1.71 16.03 5.26
C LEU A 266 -2.57 15.70 4.05
N VAL A 267 -2.29 16.26 2.90
CA VAL A 267 -2.90 15.79 1.65
C VAL A 267 -2.13 14.55 1.18
N SER A 268 -2.78 13.40 1.17
CA SER A 268 -2.15 12.14 0.78
C SER A 268 -2.77 11.55 -0.48
N ILE A 269 -1.95 10.99 -1.35
CA ILE A 269 -2.33 10.30 -2.58
C ILE A 269 -1.89 8.84 -2.44
N GLY A 270 -2.78 7.89 -2.75
CA GLY A 270 -2.48 6.45 -2.76
C GLY A 270 -2.91 5.82 -4.08
N THR A 271 -1.95 5.30 -4.84
CA THR A 271 -2.18 4.70 -6.16
C THR A 271 -1.24 3.51 -6.38
N ASP A 272 -1.52 2.75 -7.45
CA ASP A 272 -0.51 1.85 -8.00
C ASP A 272 0.72 2.68 -8.39
N GLY A 273 1.89 2.23 -8.00
CA GLY A 273 3.16 2.92 -8.25
C GLY A 273 3.50 3.01 -9.73
N GLU A 274 3.02 2.05 -10.51
CA GLU A 274 3.18 1.99 -11.96
C GLU A 274 2.50 3.15 -12.71
N SER A 275 1.63 3.90 -12.04
CA SER A 275 1.07 5.15 -12.56
C SER A 275 2.17 6.18 -12.87
N TYR A 276 3.27 6.17 -12.11
CA TYR A 276 4.39 7.10 -12.27
C TYR A 276 5.42 6.64 -13.31
N GLY A 277 4.99 6.37 -14.54
CA GLY A 277 5.86 6.05 -15.67
C GLY A 277 5.34 5.00 -16.63
N HIS A 278 4.66 3.96 -16.15
CA HIS A 278 4.09 2.91 -17.01
C HIS A 278 2.69 3.27 -17.50
N HIS A 279 1.75 3.56 -16.60
CA HIS A 279 0.37 3.92 -17.00
C HIS A 279 0.30 5.33 -17.59
N GLU A 280 1.09 6.28 -17.06
CA GLU A 280 1.28 7.60 -17.65
C GLU A 280 2.76 7.79 -17.99
N PRO A 281 3.12 7.79 -19.29
CA PRO A 281 4.50 8.04 -19.73
C PRO A 281 5.04 9.35 -19.18
N PHE A 282 6.29 9.33 -18.69
CA PHE A 282 6.97 10.47 -18.05
C PHE A 282 6.34 10.93 -16.72
N GLY A 283 5.47 10.13 -16.10
CA GLY A 283 4.92 10.41 -14.78
C GLY A 283 6.01 10.55 -13.70
N ASP A 284 7.15 9.86 -13.87
CA ASP A 284 8.34 10.03 -13.04
C ASP A 284 8.89 11.47 -13.11
N MET A 285 8.96 12.06 -14.30
CA MET A 285 9.43 13.44 -14.47
C MET A 285 8.45 14.46 -13.90
N CYS A 286 7.15 14.17 -13.97
CA CYS A 286 6.12 14.97 -13.32
C CYS A 286 6.31 14.99 -11.80
N ALA A 287 6.50 13.82 -11.18
CA ALA A 287 6.78 13.70 -9.76
C ALA A 287 8.10 14.38 -9.37
N ALA A 288 9.16 14.20 -10.16
CA ALA A 288 10.44 14.88 -9.96
C ALA A 288 10.31 16.40 -9.95
N TRP A 289 9.57 16.97 -10.90
CA TRP A 289 9.29 18.41 -10.95
C TRP A 289 8.47 18.86 -9.75
N LEU A 290 7.42 18.11 -9.39
CA LEU A 290 6.59 18.40 -8.22
C LEU A 290 7.45 18.54 -6.96
N PHE A 291 8.26 17.52 -6.66
CA PHE A 291 9.04 17.49 -5.41
C PHE A 291 10.16 18.54 -5.37
N ASN A 292 10.83 18.78 -6.49
CA ASN A 292 12.08 19.55 -6.50
C ASN A 292 11.92 20.98 -7.03
N ARG A 293 10.80 21.36 -7.61
CA ARG A 293 10.53 22.69 -8.15
C ARG A 293 9.21 23.26 -7.61
N TYR A 294 8.08 22.65 -7.97
CA TYR A 294 6.78 23.20 -7.61
C TYR A 294 6.56 23.29 -6.09
N ALA A 295 6.83 22.22 -5.35
CA ALA A 295 6.58 22.19 -3.91
C ALA A 295 7.41 23.24 -3.14
N PRO A 296 8.73 23.41 -3.37
CA PRO A 296 9.51 24.46 -2.73
C PRO A 296 9.02 25.89 -3.08
N GLU A 297 8.64 26.12 -4.35
CA GLU A 297 8.15 27.44 -4.80
C GLU A 297 6.79 27.82 -4.18
N HIS A 298 6.01 26.84 -3.72
CA HIS A 298 4.67 27.05 -3.17
C HIS A 298 4.56 26.70 -1.68
N GLU A 299 5.67 26.63 -0.97
CA GLU A 299 5.72 26.36 0.47
C GLU A 299 5.05 25.02 0.86
N MET A 300 5.06 24.05 -0.04
CA MET A 300 4.55 22.69 0.18
C MET A 300 5.69 21.80 0.65
N VAL A 301 5.42 20.96 1.66
CA VAL A 301 6.44 20.14 2.30
C VAL A 301 6.11 18.65 2.10
N PRO A 302 6.92 17.92 1.31
CA PRO A 302 6.76 16.48 1.20
C PRO A 302 7.24 15.78 2.48
N VAL A 303 6.34 15.03 3.12
CA VAL A 303 6.62 14.25 4.32
C VAL A 303 6.13 12.81 4.13
N ASN A 304 6.57 11.89 4.99
CA ASN A 304 5.98 10.54 5.03
C ASN A 304 4.95 10.40 6.17
N PHE A 305 4.18 9.33 6.12
CA PHE A 305 3.11 9.08 7.08
C PHE A 305 3.64 8.91 8.52
N GLY A 306 4.81 8.27 8.70
CA GLY A 306 5.43 8.08 10.02
C GLY A 306 5.73 9.43 10.67
N TRP A 307 6.40 10.32 9.96
CA TRP A 307 6.71 11.66 10.43
C TRP A 307 5.45 12.45 10.80
N PHE A 308 4.43 12.44 9.92
CA PHE A 308 3.20 13.18 10.19
C PHE A 308 2.45 12.61 11.41
N ARG A 309 2.41 11.29 11.55
CA ARG A 309 1.80 10.61 12.68
C ARG A 309 2.48 10.96 14.02
N GLU A 310 3.80 11.05 14.04
CA GLU A 310 4.56 11.43 15.25
C GLU A 310 4.28 12.86 15.65
N HIS A 311 4.29 13.80 14.71
CA HIS A 311 4.11 15.23 14.99
C HIS A 311 2.66 15.63 15.22
N PHE A 312 1.73 14.94 14.56
CA PHE A 312 0.29 15.21 14.59
C PHE A 312 -0.50 13.93 14.81
N PRO A 313 -0.44 13.35 16.02
CA PRO A 313 -1.09 12.07 16.31
C PRO A 313 -2.61 12.13 16.15
N PRO A 314 -3.27 10.98 15.92
CA PRO A 314 -4.71 10.92 15.78
C PRO A 314 -5.46 11.56 16.95
N ARG A 315 -6.47 12.35 16.63
CA ARG A 315 -7.42 12.93 17.60
C ARG A 315 -8.82 12.33 17.51
N PHE A 316 -9.02 11.45 16.53
CA PHE A 316 -10.30 10.80 16.26
C PHE A 316 -10.09 9.28 16.18
N GLU A 317 -11.09 8.54 16.59
CA GLU A 317 -11.20 7.11 16.30
C GLU A 317 -12.20 6.86 15.16
N VAL A 318 -12.00 5.74 14.46
CA VAL A 318 -12.81 5.36 13.30
C VAL A 318 -13.23 3.90 13.40
N LYS A 319 -14.46 3.61 12.94
CA LYS A 319 -14.95 2.26 12.65
C LYS A 319 -14.88 2.00 11.14
N LEU A 320 -14.55 0.77 10.79
CA LEU A 320 -14.49 0.32 9.40
C LEU A 320 -15.80 -0.37 8.99
N LYS A 321 -16.19 -0.21 7.73
CA LYS A 321 -17.31 -0.94 7.14
C LYS A 321 -17.04 -2.45 7.16
N ASN A 322 -18.06 -3.24 7.45
CA ASN A 322 -18.00 -4.70 7.48
C ASN A 322 -16.87 -5.27 8.36
N ALA A 323 -16.44 -4.52 9.40
CA ALA A 323 -15.29 -4.89 10.23
C ALA A 323 -15.41 -6.28 10.86
N TYR A 324 -16.62 -6.70 11.22
CA TYR A 324 -16.92 -7.95 11.91
C TYR A 324 -17.47 -9.05 10.97
N SER A 325 -17.29 -8.88 9.67
CA SER A 325 -17.71 -9.83 8.64
C SER A 325 -16.62 -10.00 7.58
N GLU A 326 -16.99 -9.97 6.30
CA GLU A 326 -16.08 -10.15 5.18
C GLU A 326 -15.03 -9.02 5.00
N GLY A 327 -15.16 -7.91 5.73
CA GLY A 327 -14.26 -6.76 5.59
C GLY A 327 -14.64 -5.83 4.43
N CYS A 328 -13.72 -4.91 4.12
CA CYS A 328 -13.85 -3.92 3.06
C CYS A 328 -12.52 -3.74 2.30
N ALA A 329 -12.59 -3.19 1.10
CA ALA A 329 -11.45 -2.96 0.20
C ALA A 329 -11.68 -1.75 -0.70
N TRP A 330 -10.63 -1.18 -1.27
CA TRP A 330 -10.74 0.01 -2.11
C TRP A 330 -11.42 -0.23 -3.46
N SER A 331 -11.32 -1.45 -4.01
CA SER A 331 -11.78 -1.79 -5.36
C SER A 331 -13.05 -2.65 -5.38
N CYS A 332 -13.74 -2.83 -4.23
CA CYS A 332 -14.99 -3.56 -4.17
C CYS A 332 -16.01 -2.89 -3.27
N ALA A 333 -17.08 -2.33 -3.84
CA ALA A 333 -18.18 -1.73 -3.08
C ALA A 333 -18.97 -2.75 -2.24
N HIS A 334 -18.76 -4.04 -2.43
CA HIS A 334 -19.42 -5.16 -1.74
C HIS A 334 -18.47 -5.86 -0.77
N GLY A 335 -17.68 -5.10 -0.02
CA GLY A 335 -16.69 -5.62 0.93
C GLY A 335 -15.45 -6.19 0.21
N VAL A 336 -15.23 -7.49 0.31
CA VAL A 336 -14.22 -8.22 -0.45
C VAL A 336 -14.83 -9.26 -1.41
N GLY A 337 -16.12 -9.11 -1.71
CA GLY A 337 -16.92 -10.06 -2.47
C GLY A 337 -16.32 -10.43 -3.84
N ARG A 338 -15.67 -9.46 -4.53
CA ARG A 338 -15.09 -9.70 -5.86
C ARG A 338 -14.01 -10.79 -5.90
N TRP A 339 -13.44 -11.18 -4.76
CA TRP A 339 -12.40 -12.24 -4.71
C TRP A 339 -12.92 -13.63 -4.40
N TYR A 340 -14.22 -13.78 -4.07
CA TYR A 340 -14.77 -15.10 -3.76
C TYR A 340 -16.19 -15.36 -4.28
N ARG A 341 -16.88 -14.33 -4.83
CA ARG A 341 -18.25 -14.49 -5.36
C ARG A 341 -18.53 -13.55 -6.53
N ASP A 342 -19.65 -13.77 -7.20
CA ASP A 342 -20.22 -12.83 -8.17
C ASP A 342 -20.93 -11.70 -7.40
N CYS A 343 -20.18 -10.66 -7.07
CA CYS A 343 -20.68 -9.55 -6.25
C CYS A 343 -21.36 -8.43 -7.08
N GLY A 344 -21.33 -8.52 -8.40
CA GLY A 344 -21.86 -7.51 -9.32
C GLY A 344 -20.86 -6.40 -9.69
N CYS A 345 -19.63 -6.39 -9.16
CA CYS A 345 -18.61 -5.45 -9.63
C CYS A 345 -18.22 -5.75 -11.07
N SER A 346 -18.09 -4.70 -11.89
CA SER A 346 -17.54 -4.82 -13.24
C SER A 346 -16.06 -5.23 -13.16
N THR A 347 -15.67 -6.16 -14.03
CA THR A 347 -14.28 -6.64 -14.14
C THR A 347 -13.76 -6.56 -15.56
N GLY A 348 -14.44 -5.77 -16.42
CA GLY A 348 -14.03 -5.53 -17.81
C GLY A 348 -14.43 -6.62 -18.81
N GLY A 349 -15.44 -7.40 -18.52
CA GLY A 349 -15.94 -8.44 -19.43
C GLY A 349 -16.91 -7.92 -20.50
N GLY A 350 -17.14 -8.73 -21.56
CA GLY A 350 -18.13 -8.48 -22.58
C GLY A 350 -19.59 -8.74 -22.14
N PRO A 351 -20.59 -8.44 -22.97
CA PRO A 351 -21.99 -8.71 -22.67
C PRO A 351 -22.24 -10.16 -22.27
N GLY A 352 -22.97 -10.38 -21.18
CA GLY A 352 -23.28 -11.72 -20.66
C GLY A 352 -22.20 -12.36 -19.79
N TRP A 353 -21.03 -11.75 -19.65
CA TRP A 353 -20.01 -12.21 -18.72
C TRP A 353 -20.43 -11.95 -17.27
N ASN A 354 -20.04 -12.89 -16.38
CA ASN A 354 -20.31 -12.79 -14.95
C ASN A 354 -19.16 -13.42 -14.16
N GLN A 355 -19.17 -13.24 -12.84
CA GLN A 355 -18.12 -13.71 -11.95
C GLN A 355 -18.53 -14.96 -11.13
N LYS A 356 -19.58 -15.68 -11.54
CA LYS A 356 -20.12 -16.87 -10.84
C LYS A 356 -19.08 -17.98 -10.67
N TRP A 357 -18.10 -18.06 -11.56
CA TRP A 357 -16.97 -19.00 -11.48
C TRP A 357 -16.09 -18.81 -10.23
N ARG A 358 -16.12 -17.64 -9.59
CA ARG A 358 -15.27 -17.32 -8.44
C ARG A 358 -15.64 -18.14 -7.21
N THR A 359 -16.92 -18.37 -6.95
CA THR A 359 -17.37 -19.17 -5.81
C THR A 359 -16.86 -20.61 -5.89
N PRO A 360 -17.12 -21.40 -6.94
CA PRO A 360 -16.61 -22.77 -7.01
C PRO A 360 -15.07 -22.85 -7.05
N LEU A 361 -14.38 -21.87 -7.64
CA LEU A 361 -12.93 -21.80 -7.57
C LEU A 361 -12.46 -21.59 -6.13
N ARG A 362 -13.06 -20.65 -5.41
CA ARG A 362 -12.72 -20.38 -4.01
C ARG A 362 -12.97 -21.59 -3.12
N ASP A 363 -14.10 -22.27 -3.32
CA ASP A 363 -14.45 -23.47 -2.56
C ASP A 363 -13.45 -24.61 -2.82
N ALA A 364 -13.04 -24.79 -4.07
CA ALA A 364 -12.02 -25.77 -4.44
C ALA A 364 -10.66 -25.46 -3.78
N MET A 365 -10.25 -24.19 -3.77
CA MET A 365 -9.00 -23.78 -3.11
C MET A 365 -9.08 -23.92 -1.60
N ASN A 366 -10.21 -23.60 -0.98
CA ASN A 366 -10.41 -23.81 0.45
C ASN A 366 -10.39 -25.29 0.83
N PHE A 367 -10.98 -26.15 -0.01
CA PHE A 367 -10.92 -27.60 0.17
C PHE A 367 -9.47 -28.12 0.09
N LEU A 368 -8.73 -27.71 -0.95
CA LEU A 368 -7.32 -28.06 -1.10
C LEU A 368 -6.49 -27.59 0.10
N LYS A 369 -6.69 -26.34 0.53
CA LYS A 369 -6.00 -25.79 1.70
C LYS A 369 -6.23 -26.63 2.95
N LYS A 370 -7.48 -26.93 3.25
CA LYS A 370 -7.82 -27.76 4.42
C LYS A 370 -7.09 -29.10 4.39
N PHE A 371 -7.10 -29.79 3.25
CA PHE A 371 -6.39 -31.06 3.07
C PHE A 371 -4.87 -30.90 3.23
N ALA A 372 -4.29 -29.85 2.63
CA ALA A 372 -2.86 -29.56 2.76
C ALA A 372 -2.45 -29.27 4.21
N ASP A 373 -3.26 -28.48 4.94
CA ASP A 373 -3.03 -28.17 6.35
C ASP A 373 -3.05 -29.46 7.21
N GLU A 374 -4.03 -30.32 6.99
CA GLU A 374 -4.13 -31.62 7.71
C GLU A 374 -2.90 -32.50 7.45
N VAL A 375 -2.44 -32.57 6.20
CA VAL A 375 -1.21 -33.31 5.85
C VAL A 375 0.01 -32.67 6.49
N TYR A 376 0.16 -31.35 6.40
CA TYR A 376 1.28 -30.62 6.99
C TYR A 376 1.38 -30.87 8.49
N LEU A 377 0.30 -30.66 9.23
CA LEU A 377 0.29 -30.86 10.69
C LEU A 377 0.68 -32.31 11.06
N ARG A 378 0.04 -33.28 10.44
CA ARG A 378 0.29 -34.72 10.70
C ARG A 378 1.73 -35.12 10.39
N GLU A 379 2.30 -34.67 9.28
CA GLU A 379 3.64 -35.07 8.88
C GLU A 379 4.72 -34.31 9.66
N PHE A 380 4.49 -33.01 9.94
CA PHE A 380 5.44 -32.18 10.66
C PHE A 380 5.65 -32.66 12.11
N GLU A 381 4.60 -33.08 12.80
CA GLU A 381 4.67 -33.64 14.17
C GLU A 381 5.57 -34.87 14.28
N LYS A 382 5.76 -35.61 13.18
CA LYS A 382 6.67 -36.79 13.15
C LYS A 382 8.15 -36.41 13.13
N ILE A 383 8.49 -35.22 12.66
CA ILE A 383 9.87 -34.80 12.41
C ILE A 383 10.33 -33.67 13.34
N SER A 384 9.42 -32.96 14.00
CA SER A 384 9.75 -31.83 14.87
C SER A 384 8.88 -31.77 16.13
N LYS A 385 9.43 -31.19 17.19
CA LYS A 385 8.70 -30.84 18.43
C LYS A 385 8.29 -29.37 18.49
N VAL A 386 8.68 -28.57 17.50
CA VAL A 386 8.27 -27.19 17.37
C VAL A 386 6.80 -27.16 16.98
N GLU A 387 6.05 -26.17 17.46
CA GLU A 387 4.66 -25.99 17.02
C GLU A 387 4.65 -25.77 15.49
N PRO A 388 3.84 -26.49 14.72
CA PRO A 388 3.94 -26.50 13.25
C PRO A 388 3.79 -25.13 12.59
N TRP A 389 2.81 -24.32 13.04
CA TRP A 389 2.61 -23.00 12.46
C TRP A 389 3.73 -22.01 12.79
N GLU A 390 4.31 -22.14 13.99
CA GLU A 390 5.48 -21.35 14.34
C GLU A 390 6.70 -21.76 13.52
N ALA A 391 6.87 -23.04 13.23
CA ALA A 391 7.91 -23.50 12.32
C ALA A 391 7.73 -22.95 10.91
N ARG A 392 6.49 -22.94 10.38
CA ARG A 392 6.18 -22.29 9.11
C ARG A 392 6.47 -20.80 9.13
N ASN A 393 6.11 -20.10 10.21
CA ASN A 393 6.36 -18.67 10.33
C ASN A 393 7.86 -18.33 10.27
N ARG A 394 8.73 -19.22 10.78
CA ARG A 394 10.19 -19.07 10.76
C ARG A 394 10.85 -19.54 9.48
N TYR A 395 10.12 -20.19 8.58
CA TYR A 395 10.71 -20.75 7.37
C TYR A 395 11.35 -19.70 6.46
N ILE A 396 10.91 -18.46 6.52
CA ILE A 396 11.51 -17.34 5.78
C ILE A 396 12.96 -17.02 6.22
N ASP A 397 13.39 -17.50 7.37
CA ASP A 397 14.76 -17.30 7.89
C ASP A 397 15.75 -18.35 7.38
N VAL A 398 15.27 -19.41 6.69
CA VAL A 398 16.06 -20.49 6.11
C VAL A 398 16.46 -20.18 4.68
#